data_d87d4d2236a394978f339e17c95f14c7
#
_entry.id   d87d4d2236a394978f339e17c95f14c7
#
_cell.length_a   1.000
_cell.length_b   1.000
_cell.length_c   1.000
_cell.angle_alpha   90.00
_cell.angle_beta   90.00
_cell.angle_gamma   90.00
#
_symmetry.space_group_name_H-M   'P 1'
#
loop_
_entity.id
_entity.type
_entity.pdbx_description
1 polymer ?
#
loop_
_entity_poly.entity_id
_entity_poly.type
_entity_poly.pdbx_seq_one_letter_code
_entity_poly.pdbx_strand_id
1 'polypeptide(L)'
;MFQVIKYEGKARRGRFSCAHGGEVQTPVFMNVGTQAAIKGGLSAFDLKDIGCQIELSNTYHLHLRPGDDVVRKMGGLHAFMRWDGPILTDSGGFQVFSLASLRKIREEGVTFASHLDGHRIFMGPEESMRIQSNLGSDIAMAFDECVENPAPYEYAKASCERTLRWLERCKAEHDRLNALPDTVNPGQMLFGINQGATYPDLRIWHAKEIARIDCEGYAIGGLAVGEPTQVMYDIIDAVEPYLPKDKPRYLMGVGTPSNIIEGVARGVDFFDCVMPARNARHGKLFTWSGALNIKNEKYKLDESPVDPECDCPVCRNFSRAYLRHLFKADEILALRLAVTHNLYFYNKLAQRIRDALDNGDFAAFRARYSGKLDERV
;
A
#
# COMPACT_ATOMS: atom_id res chain seq x y z
N MET A 1 -15.14 2.40 11.15
CA MET A 1 -14.80 3.63 11.93
C MET A 1 -13.40 3.45 12.51
N PHE A 2 -12.55 4.49 12.51
CA PHE A 2 -11.19 4.45 13.09
C PHE A 2 -11.22 4.88 14.56
N GLN A 3 -10.47 4.17 15.40
CA GLN A 3 -10.32 4.49 16.82
C GLN A 3 -8.86 4.38 17.22
N VAL A 4 -8.28 5.46 17.74
CA VAL A 4 -6.96 5.41 18.39
C VAL A 4 -7.11 4.88 19.79
N ILE A 5 -6.36 3.83 20.12
CA ILE A 5 -6.38 3.16 21.43
C ILE A 5 -5.30 3.75 22.34
N LYS A 6 -4.10 4.03 21.77
CA LYS A 6 -2.93 4.50 22.52
C LYS A 6 -2.04 5.37 21.66
N TYR A 7 -1.37 6.32 22.28
CA TYR A 7 -0.31 7.15 21.69
C TYR A 7 1.02 6.90 22.40
N GLU A 8 2.11 6.92 21.63
CA GLU A 8 3.47 7.06 22.12
C GLU A 8 4.18 8.11 21.26
N GLY A 9 4.29 9.34 21.78
CA GLY A 9 4.62 10.52 20.97
C GLY A 9 3.58 10.77 19.88
N LYS A 10 4.00 10.81 18.61
CA LYS A 10 3.09 10.88 17.46
C LYS A 10 2.59 9.50 17.01
N ALA A 11 3.27 8.42 17.39
CA ALA A 11 2.91 7.06 16.99
C ALA A 11 1.54 6.68 17.58
N ARG A 12 0.71 6.01 16.76
CA ARG A 12 -0.68 5.68 17.10
C ARG A 12 -0.90 4.18 17.05
N ARG A 13 -1.42 3.61 18.11
CA ARG A 13 -1.99 2.28 18.15
C ARG A 13 -3.50 2.41 17.97
N GLY A 14 -4.06 1.83 16.94
CA GLY A 14 -5.47 1.99 16.65
C GLY A 14 -6.13 0.72 16.10
N ARG A 15 -7.41 0.85 15.77
CA ARG A 15 -8.24 -0.14 15.09
C ARG A 15 -9.16 0.52 14.10
N PHE A 16 -9.43 -0.17 13.01
CA PHE A 16 -10.25 0.32 11.90
C PHE A 16 -11.23 -0.76 11.48
N SER A 17 -12.52 -0.44 11.49
CA SER A 17 -13.58 -1.40 11.13
C SER A 17 -13.95 -1.27 9.67
N CYS A 18 -14.01 -2.39 8.95
CA CYS A 18 -14.42 -2.52 7.56
C CYS A 18 -15.72 -3.32 7.44
N ALA A 19 -16.34 -3.28 6.26
CA ALA A 19 -17.54 -4.08 5.97
C ALA A 19 -17.22 -5.58 5.90
N HIS A 20 -16.06 -5.93 5.33
CA HIS A 20 -15.58 -7.32 5.29
C HIS A 20 -14.45 -7.52 6.31
N GLY A 21 -14.33 -8.74 6.86
CA GLY A 21 -13.23 -9.14 7.74
C GLY A 21 -13.17 -8.47 9.12
N GLY A 22 -14.11 -7.59 9.43
CA GLY A 22 -14.24 -6.98 10.75
C GLY A 22 -13.23 -5.87 11.03
N GLU A 23 -12.25 -6.11 11.91
CA GLU A 23 -11.38 -5.07 12.46
C GLU A 23 -9.92 -5.22 12.04
N VAL A 24 -9.33 -4.18 11.46
CA VAL A 24 -7.91 -4.06 11.14
C VAL A 24 -7.19 -3.39 12.31
N GLN A 25 -6.17 -4.02 12.84
CA GLN A 25 -5.30 -3.48 13.88
C GLN A 25 -4.19 -2.62 13.27
N THR A 26 -4.07 -1.36 13.67
CA THR A 26 -3.05 -0.44 13.14
C THR A 26 -1.94 -0.16 14.18
N PRO A 27 -0.70 0.12 13.72
CA PRO A 27 -0.22 0.21 12.33
C PRO A 27 -0.30 -1.12 11.57
N VAL A 28 -0.53 -1.04 10.25
CA VAL A 28 -0.72 -2.22 9.39
C VAL A 28 0.04 -2.08 8.06
N PHE A 29 0.54 -3.19 7.56
CA PHE A 29 1.07 -3.32 6.21
C PHE A 29 0.05 -4.04 5.32
N MET A 30 -0.32 -3.44 4.19
CA MET A 30 -1.22 -4.02 3.19
C MET A 30 -0.40 -4.81 2.16
N ASN A 31 -0.72 -6.09 2.00
CA ASN A 31 -0.06 -6.92 1.01
C ASN A 31 -0.64 -6.65 -0.38
N VAL A 32 0.22 -6.35 -1.37
CA VAL A 32 -0.21 -5.91 -2.70
C VAL A 32 -0.48 -7.09 -3.61
N GLY A 33 -1.76 -7.33 -3.91
CA GLY A 33 -2.26 -8.31 -4.88
C GLY A 33 -2.70 -7.63 -6.18
N THR A 34 -1.75 -7.26 -7.02
CA THR A 34 -1.94 -6.42 -8.22
C THR A 34 -3.15 -6.78 -9.09
N GLN A 35 -3.43 -8.07 -9.28
CA GLN A 35 -4.51 -8.58 -10.13
C GLN A 35 -5.23 -9.73 -9.41
N ALA A 36 -5.82 -9.46 -8.25
CA ALA A 36 -6.49 -10.44 -7.40
C ALA A 36 -5.59 -11.64 -6.99
N ALA A 37 -4.28 -11.43 -6.96
CA ALA A 37 -3.29 -12.42 -6.52
C ALA A 37 -1.94 -11.74 -6.25
N ILE A 38 -1.16 -12.29 -5.33
CA ILE A 38 0.19 -11.81 -5.06
C ILE A 38 1.16 -12.37 -6.12
N LYS A 39 1.93 -11.48 -6.75
CA LYS A 39 3.00 -11.90 -7.67
C LYS A 39 4.05 -12.74 -6.94
N GLY A 40 4.17 -14.00 -7.34
CA GLY A 40 4.98 -15.03 -6.69
C GLY A 40 4.14 -16.24 -6.28
N GLY A 41 2.87 -16.25 -6.68
CA GLY A 41 2.00 -17.43 -6.57
C GLY A 41 1.36 -17.62 -5.20
N LEU A 42 1.01 -16.54 -4.50
CA LEU A 42 0.25 -16.59 -3.26
C LEU A 42 -1.21 -16.25 -3.52
N SER A 43 -2.08 -17.10 -3.00
CA SER A 43 -3.53 -16.96 -3.00
C SER A 43 -4.04 -16.25 -1.74
N ALA A 44 -5.35 -16.01 -1.69
CA ALA A 44 -6.03 -15.52 -0.49
C ALA A 44 -5.82 -16.43 0.75
N PHE A 45 -5.73 -17.75 0.55
CA PHE A 45 -5.45 -18.68 1.64
C PHE A 45 -4.03 -18.51 2.20
N ASP A 46 -3.04 -18.37 1.31
CA ASP A 46 -1.67 -18.08 1.73
C ASP A 46 -1.57 -16.73 2.49
N LEU A 47 -2.37 -15.72 2.10
CA LEU A 47 -2.41 -14.44 2.81
C LEU A 47 -2.92 -14.58 4.25
N LYS A 48 -3.92 -15.44 4.49
CA LYS A 48 -4.37 -15.75 5.86
C LYS A 48 -3.28 -16.41 6.68
N ASP A 49 -2.59 -17.38 6.10
CA ASP A 49 -1.52 -18.13 6.78
C ASP A 49 -0.35 -17.26 7.19
N ILE A 50 -0.10 -16.15 6.46
CA ILE A 50 0.96 -15.19 6.80
C ILE A 50 0.48 -13.98 7.62
N GLY A 51 -0.76 -14.02 8.13
CA GLY A 51 -1.29 -12.99 9.01
C GLY A 51 -1.59 -11.65 8.33
N CYS A 52 -1.91 -11.67 7.04
CA CYS A 52 -2.39 -10.48 6.32
C CYS A 52 -3.74 -10.05 6.90
N GLN A 53 -3.86 -8.77 7.28
CA GLN A 53 -5.12 -8.22 7.79
C GLN A 53 -5.93 -7.52 6.71
N ILE A 54 -5.26 -6.90 5.74
CA ILE A 54 -5.87 -6.14 4.65
C ILE A 54 -5.01 -6.29 3.39
N GLU A 55 -5.65 -6.54 2.28
CA GLU A 55 -5.03 -6.69 0.96
C GLU A 55 -5.23 -5.39 0.16
N LEU A 56 -4.27 -5.05 -0.71
CA LEU A 56 -4.40 -3.98 -1.68
C LEU A 56 -4.44 -4.52 -3.10
N SER A 57 -5.52 -4.22 -3.82
CA SER A 57 -5.69 -4.55 -5.25
C SER A 57 -5.59 -3.31 -6.15
N ASN A 58 -5.05 -3.49 -7.36
CA ASN A 58 -4.84 -2.37 -8.28
C ASN A 58 -5.99 -2.18 -9.26
N THR A 59 -6.68 -1.05 -9.16
CA THR A 59 -7.82 -0.64 -9.97
C THR A 59 -7.52 -0.67 -11.46
N TYR A 60 -6.44 -0.02 -11.90
CA TYR A 60 -6.04 0.02 -13.30
C TYR A 60 -5.84 -1.36 -13.91
N HIS A 61 -5.10 -2.22 -13.24
CA HIS A 61 -4.80 -3.55 -13.77
C HIS A 61 -6.04 -4.45 -13.84
N LEU A 62 -6.93 -4.36 -12.85
CA LEU A 62 -8.17 -5.14 -12.82
C LEU A 62 -9.21 -4.63 -13.82
N HIS A 63 -9.25 -3.30 -14.05
CA HIS A 63 -10.07 -2.72 -15.12
C HIS A 63 -9.65 -3.21 -16.50
N LEU A 64 -8.35 -3.30 -16.77
CA LEU A 64 -7.85 -3.83 -18.05
C LEU A 64 -8.05 -5.34 -18.18
N ARG A 65 -7.87 -6.08 -17.09
CA ARG A 65 -7.95 -7.55 -17.09
C ARG A 65 -8.26 -8.08 -15.70
N PRO A 66 -9.39 -8.77 -15.51
CA PRO A 66 -10.33 -9.26 -16.52
C PRO A 66 -11.37 -8.22 -16.99
N GLY A 67 -11.38 -7.02 -16.43
CA GLY A 67 -12.42 -6.00 -16.52
C GLY A 67 -13.25 -5.93 -15.22
N ASP A 68 -13.50 -4.73 -14.74
CA ASP A 68 -14.27 -4.52 -13.51
C ASP A 68 -15.71 -5.01 -13.61
N ASP A 69 -16.32 -4.96 -14.81
CA ASP A 69 -17.64 -5.53 -15.06
C ASP A 69 -17.68 -7.05 -14.87
N VAL A 70 -16.60 -7.77 -15.20
CA VAL A 70 -16.48 -9.21 -14.96
C VAL A 70 -16.41 -9.46 -13.45
N VAL A 71 -15.58 -8.70 -12.73
CA VAL A 71 -15.44 -8.83 -11.27
C VAL A 71 -16.77 -8.54 -10.57
N ARG A 72 -17.48 -7.47 -10.99
CA ARG A 72 -18.83 -7.15 -10.48
C ARG A 72 -19.81 -8.30 -10.63
N LYS A 73 -19.88 -8.90 -11.85
CA LYS A 73 -20.76 -10.05 -12.14
C LYS A 73 -20.43 -11.27 -11.30
N MET A 74 -19.18 -11.40 -10.84
CA MET A 74 -18.73 -12.47 -9.95
C MET A 74 -18.91 -12.15 -8.45
N GLY A 75 -19.55 -11.01 -8.10
CA GLY A 75 -19.85 -10.61 -6.74
C GLY A 75 -18.76 -9.77 -6.07
N GLY A 76 -17.92 -9.10 -6.86
CA GLY A 76 -16.80 -8.29 -6.39
C GLY A 76 -15.52 -9.07 -6.10
N LEU A 77 -14.45 -8.37 -5.72
CA LEU A 77 -13.13 -8.97 -5.50
C LEU A 77 -13.14 -10.03 -4.39
N HIS A 78 -13.86 -9.80 -3.31
CA HIS A 78 -13.96 -10.76 -2.19
C HIS A 78 -14.45 -12.13 -2.65
N ALA A 79 -15.54 -12.17 -3.42
CA ALA A 79 -16.05 -13.41 -3.97
C ALA A 79 -15.14 -13.99 -5.06
N PHE A 80 -14.60 -13.11 -5.93
CA PHE A 80 -13.77 -13.49 -7.08
C PHE A 80 -12.46 -14.16 -6.66
N MET A 81 -11.75 -13.61 -5.66
CA MET A 81 -10.47 -14.16 -5.19
C MET A 81 -10.58 -15.01 -3.91
N ARG A 82 -11.80 -15.17 -3.36
CA ARG A 82 -12.04 -15.90 -2.10
C ARG A 82 -11.31 -15.33 -0.90
N TRP A 83 -11.21 -14.01 -0.85
CA TRP A 83 -10.69 -13.28 0.29
C TRP A 83 -11.85 -12.72 1.12
N ASP A 84 -11.88 -13.02 2.41
CA ASP A 84 -12.92 -12.56 3.34
C ASP A 84 -12.46 -11.41 4.25
N GLY A 85 -11.19 -11.01 4.15
CA GLY A 85 -10.64 -9.84 4.84
C GLY A 85 -10.88 -8.55 4.07
N PRO A 86 -10.57 -7.39 4.67
CA PRO A 86 -10.67 -6.10 4.01
C PRO A 86 -9.81 -5.99 2.75
N ILE A 87 -10.29 -5.22 1.78
CA ILE A 87 -9.57 -4.86 0.55
C ILE A 87 -9.55 -3.34 0.40
N LEU A 88 -8.37 -2.78 0.13
CA LEU A 88 -8.22 -1.44 -0.40
C LEU A 88 -7.95 -1.51 -1.90
N THR A 89 -8.65 -0.71 -2.70
CA THR A 89 -8.29 -0.49 -4.11
C THR A 89 -7.63 0.87 -4.29
N ASP A 90 -6.49 0.91 -5.01
CA ASP A 90 -5.87 2.17 -5.37
C ASP A 90 -6.73 2.96 -6.38
N SER A 91 -6.39 4.24 -6.60
CA SER A 91 -7.13 5.09 -7.53
C SER A 91 -6.96 4.71 -9.01
N GLY A 92 -5.91 3.93 -9.34
CA GLY A 92 -5.42 3.73 -10.71
C GLY A 92 -4.56 4.90 -11.23
N GLY A 93 -4.54 6.04 -10.55
CA GLY A 93 -3.83 7.24 -10.98
C GLY A 93 -2.33 7.02 -11.14
N PHE A 94 -1.67 6.43 -10.14
CA PHE A 94 -0.21 6.18 -10.20
C PHE A 94 0.19 5.31 -11.40
N GLN A 95 -0.57 4.27 -11.75
CA GLN A 95 -0.27 3.40 -12.89
C GLN A 95 -0.45 4.16 -14.21
N VAL A 96 -1.46 5.02 -14.30
CA VAL A 96 -1.65 5.94 -15.45
C VAL A 96 -0.44 6.87 -15.59
N PHE A 97 0.12 7.36 -14.48
CA PHE A 97 1.29 8.25 -14.50
C PHE A 97 2.60 7.51 -14.76
N SER A 98 2.78 6.31 -14.22
CA SER A 98 4.05 5.55 -14.30
C SER A 98 4.19 4.69 -15.56
N LEU A 99 3.09 4.22 -16.16
CA LEU A 99 3.11 3.26 -17.28
C LEU A 99 2.79 3.90 -18.63
N ALA A 100 2.21 5.10 -18.67
CA ALA A 100 1.78 5.74 -19.89
C ALA A 100 2.79 6.77 -20.38
N SER A 101 3.60 6.41 -21.38
CA SER A 101 4.54 7.33 -22.05
C SER A 101 3.84 8.47 -22.84
N LEU A 102 2.57 8.27 -23.22
CA LEU A 102 1.73 9.23 -23.94
C LEU A 102 0.43 9.43 -23.16
N ARG A 103 0.45 10.33 -22.18
CA ARG A 103 -0.71 10.73 -21.40
C ARG A 103 -1.09 12.18 -21.70
N LYS A 104 -2.38 12.45 -21.71
CA LYS A 104 -2.92 13.80 -21.82
C LYS A 104 -3.80 14.09 -20.60
N ILE A 105 -3.31 14.94 -19.71
CA ILE A 105 -4.01 15.36 -18.50
C ILE A 105 -4.87 16.57 -18.83
N ARG A 106 -6.11 16.55 -18.40
CA ARG A 106 -7.08 17.64 -18.50
C ARG A 106 -7.84 17.75 -17.19
N GLU A 107 -8.71 18.76 -17.07
CA GLU A 107 -9.57 18.92 -15.89
C GLU A 107 -10.57 17.76 -15.73
N GLU A 108 -11.05 17.22 -16.83
CA GLU A 108 -11.99 16.11 -16.84
C GLU A 108 -11.37 14.80 -16.35
N GLY A 109 -10.09 14.58 -16.64
CA GLY A 109 -9.36 13.34 -16.34
C GLY A 109 -8.15 13.15 -17.24
N VAL A 110 -7.70 11.92 -17.38
CA VAL A 110 -6.49 11.55 -18.12
C VAL A 110 -6.83 10.57 -19.25
N THR A 111 -6.39 10.91 -20.46
CA THR A 111 -6.41 9.99 -21.61
C THR A 111 -5.03 9.42 -21.83
N PHE A 112 -4.92 8.10 -21.93
CA PHE A 112 -3.64 7.39 -22.08
C PHE A 112 -3.81 6.11 -22.90
N ALA A 113 -2.69 5.48 -23.28
CA ALA A 113 -2.69 4.20 -23.99
C ALA A 113 -2.51 3.02 -23.03
N SER A 114 -3.31 1.97 -23.21
CA SER A 114 -3.16 0.70 -22.49
C SER A 114 -1.76 0.11 -22.75
N HIS A 115 -1.11 -0.35 -21.68
CA HIS A 115 0.19 -1.02 -21.79
C HIS A 115 0.07 -2.45 -22.34
N LEU A 116 -1.15 -3.00 -22.47
CA LEU A 116 -1.39 -4.35 -22.98
C LEU A 116 -1.47 -4.39 -24.51
N ASP A 117 -2.19 -3.44 -25.10
CA ASP A 117 -2.55 -3.45 -26.54
C ASP A 117 -2.56 -2.07 -27.19
N GLY A 118 -2.26 -1.03 -26.42
CA GLY A 118 -2.16 0.34 -26.92
C GLY A 118 -3.49 1.05 -27.19
N HIS A 119 -4.65 0.44 -26.89
CA HIS A 119 -5.90 1.15 -27.08
C HIS A 119 -6.02 2.36 -26.13
N ARG A 120 -6.76 3.38 -26.54
CA ARG A 120 -6.94 4.59 -25.75
C ARG A 120 -7.99 4.39 -24.67
N ILE A 121 -7.61 4.78 -23.44
CA ILE A 121 -8.46 4.73 -22.26
C ILE A 121 -8.58 6.16 -21.71
N PHE A 122 -9.78 6.50 -21.29
CA PHE A 122 -10.03 7.67 -20.46
C PHE A 122 -10.29 7.22 -19.03
N MET A 123 -9.69 7.90 -18.06
CA MET A 123 -9.92 7.70 -16.63
C MET A 123 -9.94 9.06 -15.94
N GLY A 124 -11.02 9.33 -15.27
CA GLY A 124 -11.22 10.50 -14.42
C GLY A 124 -11.78 10.09 -13.06
N PRO A 125 -12.15 11.07 -12.23
CA PRO A 125 -12.72 10.82 -10.91
C PRO A 125 -13.91 9.85 -10.94
N GLU A 126 -14.88 10.09 -11.80
CA GLU A 126 -16.11 9.30 -11.88
C GLU A 126 -15.83 7.88 -12.40
N GLU A 127 -14.96 7.73 -13.41
CA GLU A 127 -14.56 6.42 -13.92
C GLU A 127 -13.84 5.60 -12.86
N SER A 128 -12.90 6.23 -12.13
CA SER A 128 -12.16 5.55 -11.05
C SER A 128 -13.11 5.09 -9.94
N MET A 129 -14.04 5.93 -9.50
CA MET A 129 -15.02 5.56 -8.48
C MET A 129 -15.93 4.42 -8.96
N ARG A 130 -16.44 4.47 -10.21
CA ARG A 130 -17.26 3.42 -10.79
C ARG A 130 -16.52 2.09 -10.85
N ILE A 131 -15.25 2.10 -11.28
CA ILE A 131 -14.44 0.89 -11.34
C ILE A 131 -14.25 0.30 -9.94
N GLN A 132 -13.89 1.11 -8.94
CA GLN A 132 -13.68 0.66 -7.57
C GLN A 132 -14.97 0.17 -6.91
N SER A 133 -16.12 0.80 -7.22
CA SER A 133 -17.45 0.33 -6.81
C SER A 133 -17.79 -1.04 -7.40
N ASN A 134 -17.48 -1.27 -8.69
CA ASN A 134 -17.65 -2.56 -9.35
C ASN A 134 -16.73 -3.65 -8.74
N LEU A 135 -15.50 -3.27 -8.35
CA LEU A 135 -14.57 -4.16 -7.65
C LEU A 135 -15.05 -4.50 -6.23
N GLY A 136 -15.83 -3.62 -5.59
CA GLY A 136 -16.46 -3.85 -4.30
C GLY A 136 -15.47 -3.88 -3.12
N SER A 137 -14.38 -3.13 -3.19
CA SER A 137 -13.42 -2.99 -2.08
C SER A 137 -14.05 -2.36 -0.84
N ASP A 138 -13.41 -2.51 0.33
CA ASP A 138 -13.82 -1.82 1.56
C ASP A 138 -13.38 -0.37 1.59
N ILE A 139 -12.23 -0.09 0.98
CA ILE A 139 -11.65 1.25 0.89
C ILE A 139 -11.33 1.55 -0.57
N ALA A 140 -11.91 2.64 -1.08
CA ALA A 140 -11.58 3.22 -2.37
C ALA A 140 -10.66 4.44 -2.18
N MET A 141 -9.67 4.59 -3.06
CA MET A 141 -8.82 5.78 -3.09
C MET A 141 -9.35 6.80 -4.08
N ALA A 142 -9.38 8.07 -3.70
CA ALA A 142 -9.73 9.14 -4.61
C ALA A 142 -8.75 9.22 -5.79
N PHE A 143 -9.25 9.55 -6.98
CA PHE A 143 -8.40 9.75 -8.15
C PHE A 143 -7.56 11.00 -8.00
N ASP A 144 -6.25 10.91 -8.18
CA ASP A 144 -5.28 11.95 -7.93
C ASP A 144 -4.26 12.09 -9.06
N GLU A 145 -3.56 13.21 -9.10
CA GLU A 145 -2.42 13.42 -9.97
C GLU A 145 -1.11 13.33 -9.17
N CYS A 146 -0.36 12.23 -9.37
CA CYS A 146 0.99 12.10 -8.84
C CYS A 146 1.98 12.78 -9.81
N VAL A 147 2.70 13.80 -9.36
CA VAL A 147 3.70 14.50 -10.16
C VAL A 147 5.07 13.83 -10.04
N GLU A 148 5.90 14.00 -11.07
CA GLU A 148 7.29 13.52 -11.06
C GLU A 148 8.14 14.30 -10.05
N ASN A 149 9.19 13.69 -9.55
CA ASN A 149 10.17 14.36 -8.70
C ASN A 149 11.53 14.48 -9.43
N PRO A 150 12.11 15.70 -9.56
CA PRO A 150 11.56 16.98 -9.12
C PRO A 150 10.47 17.53 -10.07
N ALA A 151 9.50 18.24 -9.52
CA ALA A 151 8.48 18.97 -10.28
C ALA A 151 8.65 20.48 -10.12
N PRO A 152 8.43 21.30 -11.16
CA PRO A 152 8.35 22.75 -11.01
C PRO A 152 7.23 23.15 -10.05
N TYR A 153 7.47 24.17 -9.22
CA TYR A 153 6.52 24.63 -8.19
C TYR A 153 5.13 24.94 -8.75
N GLU A 154 5.05 25.74 -9.82
CA GLU A 154 3.78 26.13 -10.43
C GLU A 154 3.01 24.93 -10.99
N TYR A 155 3.71 23.93 -11.52
CA TYR A 155 3.07 22.69 -11.97
C TYR A 155 2.55 21.88 -10.78
N ALA A 156 3.36 21.72 -9.73
CA ALA A 156 2.95 21.02 -8.51
C ALA A 156 1.74 21.68 -7.86
N LYS A 157 1.69 23.03 -7.84
CA LYS A 157 0.55 23.81 -7.36
C LYS A 157 -0.71 23.55 -8.19
N ALA A 158 -0.63 23.69 -9.50
CA ALA A 158 -1.76 23.43 -10.40
C ALA A 158 -2.27 21.98 -10.29
N SER A 159 -1.37 21.02 -10.11
CA SER A 159 -1.69 19.60 -9.87
C SER A 159 -2.42 19.40 -8.54
N CYS A 160 -1.97 20.04 -7.45
CA CYS A 160 -2.66 19.99 -6.15
C CYS A 160 -4.09 20.57 -6.26
N GLU A 161 -4.25 21.72 -6.89
CA GLU A 161 -5.55 22.35 -7.09
C GLU A 161 -6.49 21.45 -7.90
N ARG A 162 -5.97 20.76 -8.92
CA ARG A 162 -6.73 19.79 -9.72
C ARG A 162 -7.10 18.56 -8.89
N THR A 163 -6.15 18.02 -8.15
CA THR A 163 -6.39 16.85 -7.27
C THR A 163 -7.47 17.16 -6.23
N LEU A 164 -7.52 18.38 -5.68
CA LEU A 164 -8.59 18.79 -4.77
C LEU A 164 -9.96 18.76 -5.46
N ARG A 165 -10.10 19.37 -6.64
CA ARG A 165 -11.36 19.33 -7.41
C ARG A 165 -11.75 17.92 -7.82
N TRP A 166 -10.77 17.08 -8.14
CA TRP A 166 -11.02 15.66 -8.42
C TRP A 166 -11.49 14.89 -7.18
N LEU A 167 -10.98 15.23 -5.98
CA LEU A 167 -11.48 14.63 -4.74
C LEU A 167 -12.95 15.00 -4.49
N GLU A 168 -13.36 16.24 -4.72
CA GLU A 168 -14.76 16.66 -4.61
C GLU A 168 -15.67 15.87 -5.56
N ARG A 169 -15.24 15.65 -6.80
CA ARG A 169 -15.96 14.83 -7.79
C ARG A 169 -15.98 13.35 -7.39
N CYS A 170 -14.85 12.81 -6.91
CA CYS A 170 -14.79 11.44 -6.38
C CYS A 170 -15.80 11.25 -5.24
N LYS A 171 -15.84 12.19 -4.28
CA LYS A 171 -16.76 12.11 -3.13
C LYS A 171 -18.22 12.11 -3.59
N ALA A 172 -18.59 13.01 -4.48
CA ALA A 172 -19.94 13.08 -5.02
C ALA A 172 -20.36 11.79 -5.76
N GLU A 173 -19.47 11.25 -6.60
CA GLU A 173 -19.74 10.01 -7.35
C GLU A 173 -19.74 8.77 -6.44
N HIS A 174 -18.82 8.70 -5.48
CA HIS A 174 -18.77 7.63 -4.48
C HIS A 174 -20.07 7.56 -3.66
N ASP A 175 -20.54 8.70 -3.17
CA ASP A 175 -21.79 8.77 -2.41
C ASP A 175 -22.99 8.36 -3.26
N ARG A 176 -23.02 8.80 -4.52
CA ARG A 176 -24.07 8.39 -5.48
C ARG A 176 -24.06 6.88 -5.73
N LEU A 177 -22.88 6.29 -5.94
CA LEU A 177 -22.73 4.86 -6.20
C LEU A 177 -23.11 4.01 -4.99
N ASN A 178 -22.69 4.41 -3.78
CA ASN A 178 -23.03 3.70 -2.55
C ASN A 178 -24.53 3.70 -2.24
N ALA A 179 -25.28 4.70 -2.74
CA ALA A 179 -26.72 4.77 -2.59
C ALA A 179 -27.51 3.89 -3.58
N LEU A 180 -26.86 3.29 -4.59
CA LEU A 180 -27.53 2.43 -5.56
C LEU A 180 -27.92 1.07 -4.95
N PRO A 181 -29.10 0.53 -5.26
CA PRO A 181 -29.59 -0.72 -4.65
C PRO A 181 -28.81 -1.97 -5.08
N ASP A 182 -28.07 -1.90 -6.19
CA ASP A 182 -27.29 -2.99 -6.77
C ASP A 182 -25.77 -2.82 -6.61
N THR A 183 -25.34 -1.92 -5.72
CA THR A 183 -23.92 -1.73 -5.38
C THR A 183 -23.35 -2.99 -4.73
N VAL A 184 -22.14 -3.38 -5.15
CA VAL A 184 -21.47 -4.59 -4.64
C VAL A 184 -21.15 -4.43 -3.14
N ASN A 185 -20.66 -3.28 -2.73
CA ASN A 185 -20.36 -2.96 -1.34
C ASN A 185 -20.87 -1.54 -0.98
N PRO A 186 -22.09 -1.41 -0.43
CA PRO A 186 -22.63 -0.10 -0.03
C PRO A 186 -21.93 0.50 1.19
N GLY A 187 -21.10 -0.26 1.88
CA GLY A 187 -20.24 0.18 2.99
C GLY A 187 -18.84 0.58 2.56
N GLN A 188 -18.58 0.75 1.27
CA GLN A 188 -17.28 1.19 0.78
C GLN A 188 -16.95 2.60 1.32
N MET A 189 -15.72 2.78 1.78
CA MET A 189 -15.20 4.04 2.33
C MET A 189 -14.29 4.73 1.31
N LEU A 190 -14.22 6.07 1.36
CA LEU A 190 -13.34 6.86 0.48
C LEU A 190 -12.19 7.45 1.28
N PHE A 191 -10.95 7.27 0.79
CA PHE A 191 -9.77 7.96 1.30
C PHE A 191 -9.33 9.06 0.34
N GLY A 192 -9.16 10.29 0.86
CA GLY A 192 -8.57 11.42 0.13
C GLY A 192 -7.04 11.32 0.10
N ILE A 193 -6.40 11.89 -0.94
CA ILE A 193 -4.94 11.81 -1.11
C ILE A 193 -4.33 13.22 -1.05
N ASN A 194 -3.41 13.43 -0.10
CA ASN A 194 -2.59 14.63 -0.03
C ASN A 194 -1.48 14.57 -1.08
N GLN A 195 -1.37 15.61 -1.92
CA GLN A 195 -0.33 15.81 -2.90
C GLN A 195 0.40 17.15 -2.65
N GLY A 196 1.46 17.48 -3.44
CA GLY A 196 2.23 18.71 -3.30
C GLY A 196 3.73 18.54 -3.56
N ALA A 197 4.12 17.44 -4.23
CA ALA A 197 5.53 17.09 -4.46
C ALA A 197 6.34 17.17 -3.14
N THR A 198 7.50 17.82 -3.16
CA THR A 198 8.35 18.03 -1.99
C THR A 198 8.27 19.48 -1.45
N TYR A 199 7.16 20.18 -1.70
CA TYR A 199 6.94 21.56 -1.27
C TYR A 199 6.07 21.59 0.00
N PRO A 200 6.62 21.92 1.19
CA PRO A 200 5.88 21.85 2.45
C PRO A 200 4.65 22.79 2.49
N ASP A 201 4.74 23.96 1.90
CA ASP A 201 3.63 24.93 1.83
C ASP A 201 2.44 24.40 1.02
N LEU A 202 2.70 23.80 -0.15
CA LEU A 202 1.65 23.14 -0.97
C LEU A 202 1.05 21.95 -0.22
N ARG A 203 1.88 21.12 0.41
CA ARG A 203 1.46 19.95 1.20
C ARG A 203 0.56 20.36 2.35
N ILE A 204 0.94 21.39 3.11
CA ILE A 204 0.15 21.92 4.24
C ILE A 204 -1.17 22.52 3.74
N TRP A 205 -1.13 23.33 2.68
CA TRP A 205 -2.32 23.88 2.09
C TRP A 205 -3.29 22.77 1.66
N HIS A 206 -2.81 21.83 0.86
CA HIS A 206 -3.62 20.72 0.35
C HIS A 206 -4.16 19.82 1.47
N ALA A 207 -3.38 19.58 2.54
CA ALA A 207 -3.86 18.80 3.70
C ALA A 207 -5.04 19.49 4.38
N LYS A 208 -4.99 20.82 4.54
CA LYS A 208 -6.10 21.60 5.12
C LYS A 208 -7.34 21.58 4.24
N GLU A 209 -7.18 21.65 2.92
CA GLU A 209 -8.31 21.67 2.00
C GLU A 209 -8.99 20.28 1.91
N ILE A 210 -8.22 19.20 1.75
CA ILE A 210 -8.81 17.85 1.71
C ILE A 210 -9.46 17.44 3.02
N ALA A 211 -8.94 17.92 4.17
CA ALA A 211 -9.53 17.67 5.48
C ALA A 211 -10.92 18.31 5.68
N ARG A 212 -11.30 19.29 4.85
CA ARG A 212 -12.66 19.88 4.82
C ARG A 212 -13.66 18.99 4.11
N ILE A 213 -13.17 18.09 3.25
CA ILE A 213 -13.98 17.07 2.61
C ILE A 213 -13.96 15.85 3.54
N ASP A 214 -15.11 15.53 4.13
CA ASP A 214 -15.22 14.47 5.15
C ASP A 214 -15.09 13.08 4.53
N CYS A 215 -13.83 12.67 4.31
CA CYS A 215 -13.46 11.31 3.92
C CYS A 215 -13.28 10.43 5.17
N GLU A 216 -13.39 9.11 4.99
CA GLU A 216 -13.20 8.14 6.06
C GLU A 216 -11.72 7.96 6.44
N GLY A 217 -10.78 8.42 5.58
CA GLY A 217 -9.35 8.42 5.84
C GLY A 217 -8.59 9.32 4.88
N TYR A 218 -7.29 9.53 5.16
CA TYR A 218 -6.44 10.39 4.35
C TYR A 218 -5.09 9.73 4.08
N ALA A 219 -4.68 9.75 2.82
CA ALA A 219 -3.38 9.26 2.40
C ALA A 219 -2.40 10.39 2.12
N ILE A 220 -1.12 10.11 2.26
CA ILE A 220 -0.01 10.94 1.83
C ILE A 220 0.59 10.26 0.59
N GLY A 221 0.30 10.80 -0.58
CA GLY A 221 0.76 10.26 -1.87
C GLY A 221 1.94 11.05 -2.44
N GLY A 222 2.49 10.57 -3.57
CA GLY A 222 3.54 11.27 -4.32
C GLY A 222 4.86 11.42 -3.57
N LEU A 223 5.18 10.50 -2.66
CA LEU A 223 6.46 10.35 -1.99
C LEU A 223 7.08 9.00 -2.33
N ALA A 224 8.36 8.79 -2.00
CA ALA A 224 9.17 7.63 -2.43
C ALA A 224 9.26 7.48 -3.96
N VAL A 225 9.28 8.61 -4.66
CA VAL A 225 9.38 8.70 -6.14
C VAL A 225 10.72 9.27 -6.61
N GLY A 226 11.74 9.22 -5.76
CA GLY A 226 13.12 9.62 -6.09
C GLY A 226 13.72 10.71 -5.19
N GLU A 227 12.95 11.28 -4.27
CA GLU A 227 13.46 12.20 -3.25
C GLU A 227 14.31 11.47 -2.19
N PRO A 228 15.26 12.17 -1.52
CA PRO A 228 15.94 11.62 -0.36
C PRO A 228 14.96 11.25 0.76
N THR A 229 15.22 10.14 1.44
CA THR A 229 14.36 9.63 2.53
C THR A 229 14.06 10.68 3.60
N GLN A 230 15.03 11.54 3.95
CA GLN A 230 14.81 12.60 4.93
C GLN A 230 13.78 13.62 4.47
N VAL A 231 13.76 13.97 3.17
CA VAL A 231 12.76 14.88 2.60
C VAL A 231 11.35 14.29 2.72
N MET A 232 11.20 12.97 2.48
CA MET A 232 9.94 12.27 2.72
C MET A 232 9.49 12.41 4.18
N TYR A 233 10.41 12.20 5.14
CA TYR A 233 10.10 12.34 6.57
C TYR A 233 9.70 13.77 6.95
N ASP A 234 10.43 14.77 6.43
CA ASP A 234 10.13 16.18 6.68
C ASP A 234 8.73 16.57 6.16
N ILE A 235 8.34 16.03 4.99
CA ILE A 235 6.99 16.23 4.44
C ILE A 235 5.92 15.57 5.31
N ILE A 236 6.13 14.34 5.79
CA ILE A 236 5.18 13.67 6.68
C ILE A 236 5.02 14.50 7.97
N ASP A 237 6.13 14.96 8.57
CA ASP A 237 6.11 15.79 9.77
C ASP A 237 5.40 17.13 9.54
N ALA A 238 5.52 17.73 8.34
CA ALA A 238 4.85 18.97 7.98
C ALA A 238 3.33 18.80 7.81
N VAL A 239 2.88 17.67 7.27
CA VAL A 239 1.47 17.39 6.94
C VAL A 239 0.69 16.85 8.14
N GLU A 240 1.34 16.06 8.98
CA GLU A 240 0.73 15.33 10.11
C GLU A 240 -0.19 16.21 11.00
N PRO A 241 0.19 17.44 11.39
CA PRO A 241 -0.65 18.26 12.27
C PRO A 241 -1.98 18.71 11.65
N TYR A 242 -2.10 18.66 10.32
CA TYR A 242 -3.25 19.18 9.57
C TYR A 242 -4.20 18.06 9.09
N LEU A 243 -3.82 16.80 9.23
CA LEU A 243 -4.72 15.69 8.99
C LEU A 243 -5.56 15.38 10.24
N PRO A 244 -6.86 15.05 10.09
CA PRO A 244 -7.74 14.73 11.19
C PRO A 244 -7.17 13.62 12.09
N LYS A 245 -7.27 13.80 13.41
CA LYS A 245 -6.69 12.87 14.39
C LYS A 245 -7.54 11.61 14.58
N ASP A 246 -8.82 11.73 14.32
CA ASP A 246 -9.83 10.66 14.41
C ASP A 246 -9.99 9.86 13.12
N LYS A 247 -9.18 10.15 12.10
CA LYS A 247 -9.16 9.43 10.83
C LYS A 247 -7.82 8.70 10.64
N PRO A 248 -7.82 7.55 9.92
CA PRO A 248 -6.57 6.84 9.61
C PRO A 248 -5.73 7.61 8.60
N ARG A 249 -4.41 7.43 8.70
CA ARG A 249 -3.41 8.03 7.82
C ARG A 249 -2.64 6.95 7.09
N TYR A 250 -2.60 7.04 5.78
CA TYR A 250 -1.98 6.07 4.91
C TYR A 250 -0.81 6.68 4.14
N LEU A 251 0.39 6.14 4.28
CA LEU A 251 1.57 6.52 3.49
C LEU A 251 1.69 5.57 2.30
N MET A 252 1.41 6.08 1.10
CA MET A 252 1.29 5.26 -0.11
C MET A 252 2.65 4.82 -0.67
N GLY A 253 2.74 3.54 -1.04
CA GLY A 253 3.90 2.99 -1.75
C GLY A 253 5.17 2.84 -0.92
N VAL A 254 5.11 3.04 0.39
CA VAL A 254 6.26 3.03 1.31
C VAL A 254 6.18 1.81 2.24
N GLY A 255 7.24 1.08 2.44
CA GLY A 255 8.56 1.13 1.84
C GLY A 255 9.49 0.08 2.46
N THR A 256 10.72 0.49 2.81
CA THR A 256 11.64 -0.40 3.53
C THR A 256 11.16 -0.62 4.97
N PRO A 257 11.64 -1.68 5.66
CA PRO A 257 11.33 -1.88 7.08
C PRO A 257 11.59 -0.63 7.95
N SER A 258 12.70 0.06 7.72
CA SER A 258 13.03 1.30 8.44
C SER A 258 12.04 2.43 8.12
N ASN A 259 11.62 2.57 6.85
CA ASN A 259 10.63 3.58 6.48
C ASN A 259 9.28 3.35 7.19
N ILE A 260 8.87 2.10 7.38
CA ILE A 260 7.65 1.76 8.11
C ILE A 260 7.77 2.18 9.57
N ILE A 261 8.87 1.81 10.25
CA ILE A 261 9.12 2.19 11.65
C ILE A 261 9.11 3.71 11.81
N GLU A 262 9.82 4.43 10.92
CA GLU A 262 9.91 5.89 10.94
C GLU A 262 8.58 6.57 10.56
N GLY A 263 7.80 5.99 9.66
CA GLY A 263 6.45 6.45 9.33
C GLY A 263 5.50 6.32 10.52
N VAL A 264 5.54 5.19 11.22
CA VAL A 264 4.75 5.01 12.46
C VAL A 264 5.14 6.03 13.52
N ALA A 265 6.44 6.29 13.70
CA ALA A 265 6.93 7.30 14.65
C ALA A 265 6.39 8.71 14.34
N ARG A 266 5.95 8.95 13.09
CA ARG A 266 5.35 10.21 12.60
C ARG A 266 3.83 10.18 12.50
N GLY A 267 3.19 9.13 13.04
CA GLY A 267 1.73 9.04 13.13
C GLY A 267 1.03 8.44 11.91
N VAL A 268 1.73 7.66 11.08
CA VAL A 268 1.15 6.89 9.97
C VAL A 268 0.60 5.56 10.48
N ASP A 269 -0.56 5.13 9.97
CA ASP A 269 -1.27 3.92 10.38
C ASP A 269 -1.24 2.81 9.33
N PHE A 270 -1.30 3.15 8.04
CA PHE A 270 -1.40 2.23 6.91
C PHE A 270 -0.20 2.38 5.98
N PHE A 271 0.31 1.25 5.51
CA PHE A 271 1.44 1.18 4.57
C PHE A 271 1.15 0.12 3.52
N ASP A 272 1.66 0.35 2.31
CA ASP A 272 1.78 -0.66 1.26
C ASP A 272 3.11 -0.53 0.55
N CYS A 273 3.58 -1.58 -0.04
CA CYS A 273 4.67 -1.53 -1.01
C CYS A 273 4.74 -2.83 -1.81
N VAL A 274 5.00 -2.71 -3.11
CA VAL A 274 5.30 -3.90 -3.94
C VAL A 274 6.70 -4.46 -3.71
N MET A 275 7.58 -3.68 -3.05
CA MET A 275 8.99 -3.99 -2.86
C MET A 275 9.25 -5.32 -2.15
N PRO A 276 8.54 -5.72 -1.06
CA PRO A 276 8.78 -7.00 -0.41
C PRO A 276 8.64 -8.18 -1.36
N ALA A 277 7.54 -8.25 -2.10
CA ALA A 277 7.29 -9.31 -3.08
C ALA A 277 8.21 -9.19 -4.30
N ARG A 278 8.51 -7.96 -4.77
CA ARG A 278 9.44 -7.73 -5.88
C ARG A 278 10.85 -8.17 -5.51
N ASN A 279 11.37 -7.74 -4.37
CA ASN A 279 12.70 -8.09 -3.88
C ASN A 279 12.84 -9.60 -3.65
N ALA A 280 11.83 -10.24 -3.06
CA ALA A 280 11.79 -11.68 -2.86
C ALA A 280 11.99 -12.45 -4.18
N ARG A 281 11.27 -12.08 -5.23
CA ARG A 281 11.39 -12.71 -6.56
C ARG A 281 12.78 -12.55 -7.18
N HIS A 282 13.57 -11.59 -6.71
CA HIS A 282 14.96 -11.39 -7.10
C HIS A 282 15.98 -11.96 -6.12
N GLY A 283 15.50 -12.60 -5.04
CA GLY A 283 16.33 -13.27 -4.04
C GLY A 283 16.78 -12.38 -2.88
N LYS A 284 16.28 -11.14 -2.75
CA LYS A 284 16.52 -10.31 -1.56
C LYS A 284 15.46 -10.62 -0.51
N LEU A 285 15.91 -11.13 0.66
CA LEU A 285 15.06 -11.54 1.77
C LEU A 285 15.35 -10.66 2.99
N PHE A 286 14.30 -10.30 3.73
CA PHE A 286 14.39 -9.48 4.93
C PHE A 286 14.45 -10.37 6.17
N THR A 287 15.31 -9.99 7.12
CA THR A 287 15.49 -10.69 8.40
C THR A 287 15.55 -9.68 9.55
N TRP A 288 15.40 -10.13 10.78
CA TRP A 288 15.56 -9.28 11.97
C TRP A 288 16.99 -8.79 12.20
N SER A 289 17.94 -9.32 11.44
CA SER A 289 19.35 -8.90 11.44
C SER A 289 19.71 -7.97 10.26
N GLY A 290 18.82 -7.80 9.29
CA GLY A 290 19.06 -7.05 8.06
C GLY A 290 18.61 -7.81 6.82
N ALA A 291 18.96 -7.34 5.62
CA ALA A 291 18.56 -7.95 4.36
C ALA A 291 19.68 -8.80 3.75
N LEU A 292 19.36 -10.01 3.30
CA LEU A 292 20.30 -10.90 2.64
C LEU A 292 19.92 -11.15 1.16
N ASN A 293 20.90 -11.50 0.33
CA ASN A 293 20.65 -12.01 -1.02
C ASN A 293 20.92 -13.52 -1.03
N ILE A 294 19.85 -14.31 -1.09
CA ILE A 294 19.92 -15.77 -1.02
C ILE A 294 20.74 -16.42 -2.15
N LYS A 295 20.97 -15.72 -3.27
CA LYS A 295 21.76 -16.21 -4.39
C LYS A 295 23.28 -16.20 -4.14
N ASN A 296 23.75 -15.57 -3.04
CA ASN A 296 25.16 -15.49 -2.70
C ASN A 296 25.77 -16.89 -2.44
N GLU A 297 27.03 -17.07 -2.85
CA GLU A 297 27.74 -18.35 -2.74
C GLU A 297 27.91 -18.83 -1.31
N LYS A 298 28.03 -17.90 -0.35
CA LYS A 298 28.14 -18.23 1.08
C LYS A 298 27.01 -19.10 1.63
N TYR A 299 25.84 -19.10 0.97
CA TYR A 299 24.66 -19.87 1.39
C TYR A 299 24.55 -21.27 0.75
N LYS A 300 25.56 -21.70 -0.05
CA LYS A 300 25.55 -22.97 -0.77
C LYS A 300 25.41 -24.19 0.15
N LEU A 301 26.05 -24.14 1.30
CA LEU A 301 26.05 -25.20 2.32
C LEU A 301 25.45 -24.73 3.65
N ASP A 302 24.67 -23.64 3.64
CA ASP A 302 24.08 -23.06 4.86
C ASP A 302 22.76 -23.77 5.18
N GLU A 303 22.78 -24.60 6.19
CA GLU A 303 21.63 -25.38 6.68
C GLU A 303 20.67 -24.53 7.54
N SER A 304 21.05 -23.30 7.90
CA SER A 304 20.22 -22.40 8.71
C SER A 304 18.95 -21.99 7.96
N PRO A 305 17.87 -21.63 8.69
CA PRO A 305 16.71 -20.97 8.09
C PRO A 305 17.09 -19.60 7.51
N VAL A 306 16.21 -19.02 6.69
CA VAL A 306 16.41 -17.64 6.19
C VAL A 306 16.68 -16.68 7.35
N ASP A 307 15.89 -16.78 8.41
CA ASP A 307 16.02 -16.00 9.63
C ASP A 307 15.73 -16.87 10.85
N PRO A 308 16.71 -17.06 11.76
CA PRO A 308 16.51 -17.83 12.99
C PRO A 308 15.47 -17.26 13.96
N GLU A 309 15.20 -15.95 13.89
CA GLU A 309 14.18 -15.29 14.70
C GLU A 309 12.77 -15.29 14.05
N CYS A 310 12.63 -15.91 12.87
CA CYS A 310 11.39 -15.93 12.11
C CYS A 310 10.70 -17.29 12.20
N ASP A 311 9.43 -17.27 12.57
CA ASP A 311 8.59 -18.47 12.72
C ASP A 311 7.65 -18.70 11.51
N CYS A 312 7.95 -18.13 10.33
CA CYS A 312 7.17 -18.36 9.12
C CYS A 312 7.29 -19.82 8.62
N PRO A 313 6.32 -20.29 7.81
CA PRO A 313 6.37 -21.65 7.26
C PRO A 313 7.66 -21.97 6.50
N VAL A 314 8.28 -20.96 5.88
CA VAL A 314 9.54 -21.14 5.13
C VAL A 314 10.71 -21.36 6.08
N CYS A 315 10.88 -20.52 7.09
CA CYS A 315 11.99 -20.63 8.05
C CYS A 315 11.90 -21.89 8.91
N ARG A 316 10.67 -22.39 9.19
CA ARG A 316 10.50 -23.65 9.94
C ARG A 316 10.89 -24.91 9.17
N ASN A 317 10.86 -24.86 7.82
CA ASN A 317 10.93 -26.08 7.01
C ASN A 317 12.09 -26.12 6.02
N PHE A 318 12.69 -24.96 5.66
CA PHE A 318 13.65 -24.90 4.57
C PHE A 318 14.92 -24.15 4.96
N SER A 319 16.06 -24.68 4.51
CA SER A 319 17.37 -24.06 4.71
C SER A 319 17.67 -23.00 3.63
N ARG A 320 18.62 -22.12 3.93
CA ARG A 320 19.19 -21.17 2.96
C ARG A 320 19.80 -21.89 1.77
N ALA A 321 20.49 -23.02 2.00
CA ALA A 321 21.06 -23.83 0.93
C ALA A 321 20.00 -24.32 -0.06
N TYR A 322 18.85 -24.81 0.44
CA TYR A 322 17.75 -25.28 -0.40
C TYR A 322 17.12 -24.12 -1.20
N LEU A 323 16.80 -23.00 -0.54
CA LEU A 323 16.25 -21.83 -1.22
C LEU A 323 17.22 -21.32 -2.33
N ARG A 324 18.52 -21.25 -2.00
CA ARG A 324 19.54 -20.87 -2.98
C ARG A 324 19.55 -21.81 -4.18
N HIS A 325 19.49 -23.13 -3.93
CA HIS A 325 19.40 -24.13 -4.99
C HIS A 325 18.21 -23.86 -5.92
N LEU A 326 17.02 -23.66 -5.35
CA LEU A 326 15.81 -23.38 -6.13
C LEU A 326 15.96 -22.14 -7.02
N PHE A 327 16.55 -21.04 -6.50
CA PHE A 327 16.85 -19.84 -7.30
C PHE A 327 17.89 -20.07 -8.39
N LYS A 328 18.85 -20.97 -8.18
CA LYS A 328 19.87 -21.31 -9.18
C LYS A 328 19.35 -22.26 -10.25
N ALA A 329 18.35 -23.05 -9.91
CA ALA A 329 17.67 -23.97 -10.82
C ALA A 329 16.47 -23.34 -11.54
N ASP A 330 16.18 -22.05 -11.29
CA ASP A 330 15.02 -21.30 -11.80
C ASP A 330 13.67 -21.99 -11.50
N GLU A 331 13.60 -22.70 -10.37
CA GLU A 331 12.36 -23.32 -9.92
C GLU A 331 11.33 -22.28 -9.47
N ILE A 332 10.08 -22.42 -9.91
CA ILE A 332 8.98 -21.51 -9.55
C ILE A 332 8.77 -21.49 -8.04
N LEU A 333 8.99 -22.60 -7.34
CA LEU A 333 8.88 -22.71 -5.89
C LEU A 333 9.78 -21.70 -5.17
N ALA A 334 10.96 -21.34 -5.74
CA ALA A 334 11.83 -20.31 -5.18
C ALA A 334 11.08 -18.99 -4.96
N LEU A 335 10.30 -18.57 -5.95
CA LEU A 335 9.56 -17.32 -5.91
C LEU A 335 8.47 -17.36 -4.83
N ARG A 336 7.71 -18.46 -4.78
CA ARG A 336 6.64 -18.64 -3.79
C ARG A 336 7.19 -18.61 -2.36
N LEU A 337 8.21 -19.39 -2.07
CA LEU A 337 8.81 -19.45 -0.73
C LEU A 337 9.40 -18.09 -0.31
N ALA A 338 10.15 -17.45 -1.20
CA ALA A 338 10.74 -16.15 -0.94
C ALA A 338 9.69 -15.06 -0.68
N VAL A 339 8.62 -15.02 -1.48
CA VAL A 339 7.52 -14.06 -1.30
C VAL A 339 6.75 -14.33 -0.02
N THR A 340 6.45 -15.60 0.30
CA THR A 340 5.83 -16.01 1.57
C THR A 340 6.64 -15.48 2.75
N HIS A 341 7.96 -15.72 2.77
CA HIS A 341 8.83 -15.26 3.84
C HIS A 341 8.82 -13.72 3.99
N ASN A 342 9.02 -12.98 2.89
CA ASN A 342 9.10 -11.53 2.95
C ASN A 342 7.77 -10.88 3.38
N LEU A 343 6.63 -11.36 2.88
CA LEU A 343 5.33 -10.81 3.29
C LEU A 343 5.00 -11.17 4.74
N TYR A 344 5.34 -12.39 5.18
CA TYR A 344 5.24 -12.74 6.59
C TYR A 344 6.08 -11.82 7.46
N PHE A 345 7.33 -11.53 7.06
CA PHE A 345 8.21 -10.61 7.79
C PHE A 345 7.58 -9.22 7.93
N TYR A 346 6.99 -8.67 6.86
CA TYR A 346 6.35 -7.35 6.91
C TYR A 346 5.08 -7.33 7.78
N ASN A 347 4.25 -8.37 7.71
CA ASN A 347 3.09 -8.50 8.59
C ASN A 347 3.53 -8.64 10.06
N LYS A 348 4.61 -9.40 10.31
CA LYS A 348 5.19 -9.56 11.64
C LYS A 348 5.87 -8.30 12.14
N LEU A 349 6.49 -7.50 11.27
CA LEU A 349 7.03 -6.18 11.61
C LEU A 349 5.92 -5.27 12.13
N ALA A 350 4.82 -5.15 11.38
CA ALA A 350 3.67 -4.39 11.82
C ALA A 350 3.08 -4.92 13.15
N GLN A 351 3.03 -6.25 13.34
CA GLN A 351 2.62 -6.87 14.59
C GLN A 351 3.55 -6.47 15.76
N ARG A 352 4.88 -6.63 15.61
CA ARG A 352 5.84 -6.26 16.65
C ARG A 352 5.83 -4.76 16.98
N ILE A 353 5.54 -3.91 16.00
CA ILE A 353 5.35 -2.47 16.22
C ILE A 353 4.11 -2.23 17.10
N ARG A 354 2.98 -2.91 16.82
CA ARG A 354 1.78 -2.81 17.66
C ARG A 354 2.04 -3.31 19.07
N ASP A 355 2.72 -4.45 19.22
CA ASP A 355 3.08 -5.01 20.52
C ASP A 355 3.94 -4.02 21.32
N ALA A 356 4.93 -3.39 20.67
CA ALA A 356 5.78 -2.37 21.29
C ALA A 356 4.96 -1.12 21.73
N LEU A 357 4.02 -0.66 20.90
CA LEU A 357 3.11 0.43 21.27
C LEU A 357 2.20 0.05 22.44
N ASP A 358 1.65 -1.16 22.44
CA ASP A 358 0.77 -1.66 23.52
C ASP A 358 1.55 -1.74 24.84
N ASN A 359 2.82 -2.11 24.82
CA ASN A 359 3.71 -2.16 25.98
C ASN A 359 4.28 -0.80 26.40
N GLY A 360 4.32 0.21 25.51
CA GLY A 360 4.99 1.49 25.74
C GLY A 360 6.50 1.45 25.50
N ASP A 361 6.95 0.52 24.66
CA ASP A 361 8.36 0.26 24.34
C ASP A 361 8.73 0.66 22.90
N PHE A 362 7.86 1.38 22.19
CA PHE A 362 8.08 1.68 20.77
C PHE A 362 9.35 2.51 20.53
N ALA A 363 9.68 3.44 21.43
CA ALA A 363 10.92 4.20 21.32
C ALA A 363 12.16 3.29 21.34
N ALA A 364 12.20 2.29 22.22
CA ALA A 364 13.28 1.29 22.29
C ALA A 364 13.27 0.37 21.05
N PHE A 365 12.10 -0.05 20.57
CA PHE A 365 11.96 -0.82 19.34
C PHE A 365 12.52 -0.03 18.13
N ARG A 366 12.14 1.23 17.99
CA ARG A 366 12.63 2.12 16.93
C ARG A 366 14.14 2.26 16.99
N ALA A 367 14.71 2.54 18.15
CA ALA A 367 16.16 2.67 18.34
C ALA A 367 16.93 1.40 17.97
N ARG A 368 16.34 0.23 18.23
CA ARG A 368 16.96 -1.07 17.93
C ARG A 368 16.93 -1.43 16.46
N TYR A 369 15.82 -1.14 15.75
CA TYR A 369 15.55 -1.71 14.43
C TYR A 369 15.55 -0.71 13.28
N SER A 370 15.29 0.59 13.55
CA SER A 370 15.36 1.61 12.50
C SER A 370 16.80 1.74 11.99
N GLY A 371 16.96 1.68 10.67
CA GLY A 371 18.28 1.61 10.02
C GLY A 371 18.79 0.18 9.88
N LYS A 372 18.87 -0.57 10.99
CA LYS A 372 19.43 -1.93 11.01
C LYS A 372 18.75 -2.90 10.03
N LEU A 373 17.42 -2.87 9.95
CA LEU A 373 16.66 -3.81 9.10
C LEU A 373 16.88 -3.58 7.60
N ASP A 374 17.39 -2.44 7.20
CA ASP A 374 17.71 -2.11 5.80
C ASP A 374 19.17 -2.42 5.44
N GLU A 375 20.02 -2.68 6.44
CA GLU A 375 21.43 -3.05 6.24
C GLU A 375 21.54 -4.41 5.53
N ARG A 376 22.60 -4.56 4.76
CA ARG A 376 22.92 -5.82 4.06
C ARG A 376 23.77 -6.72 4.95
N VAL A 377 23.34 -7.96 5.17
CA VAL A 377 24.04 -9.02 5.93
C VAL A 377 24.63 -10.12 5.05
#